data_276a1eba794286e69393a0e8cefe43c4
#
_entry.id   276a1eba794286e69393a0e8cefe43c4
#
_cell.length_a   1.000
_cell.length_b   1.000
_cell.length_c   1.000
_cell.angle_alpha   90.00
_cell.angle_beta   90.00
_cell.angle_gamma   90.00
#
_symmetry.space_group_name_H-M   'P 1'
#
loop_
_entity.id
_entity.type
_entity.pdbx_description
1 polymer ?
#
loop_
_entity_poly.entity_id
_entity_poly.type
_entity_poly.pdbx_seq_one_letter_code
_entity_poly.pdbx_strand_id
1 'polypeptide(L)'
;CLVRLRRADLRQQLAVAGLRRYDPVRRTLRLHPELAPGQRGFQMAAQLALLEAAAPIATLVADPALPSDEARALARIGLASYFAGALLLPYGAFLGAAEALGYDIELLARRHGVSFETVCHRLSTLQRPGTPGVPFFFVRVDRAGNISKRQSATDFHFSRTGGTCPLWKVYEAFAQPDQVLTQLAQMPDGRRYLWIARCVTQHDGGWGRPGRRFAVALGCDLRHAGRLVYGRGLALDRADAA
;
A
#
# COMPACT_ATOMS: atom_id res chain seq x y z
N CYS A 1 -6.00 8.17 -25.59
CA CYS A 1 -5.93 6.72 -25.91
C CYS A 1 -7.25 6.03 -25.52
N LEU A 2 -8.03 5.52 -26.47
CA LEU A 2 -9.27 4.81 -26.23
C LEU A 2 -8.96 3.34 -25.92
N VAL A 3 -8.94 2.98 -24.63
CA VAL A 3 -8.86 1.58 -24.19
C VAL A 3 -10.29 1.04 -24.02
N ARG A 4 -10.65 0.02 -24.78
CA ARG A 4 -11.95 -0.64 -24.61
C ARG A 4 -11.93 -1.53 -23.39
N LEU A 5 -12.81 -1.26 -22.43
CA LEU A 5 -13.12 -2.16 -21.32
C LEU A 5 -14.22 -3.13 -21.80
N ARG A 6 -13.94 -4.41 -21.81
CA ARG A 6 -14.96 -5.45 -22.05
C ARG A 6 -15.16 -6.27 -20.77
N ARG A 7 -16.41 -6.48 -20.36
CA ARG A 7 -16.78 -7.60 -19.50
C ARG A 7 -16.56 -8.86 -20.32
N ALA A 8 -15.55 -9.64 -19.99
CA ALA A 8 -15.31 -10.91 -20.64
C ALA A 8 -16.34 -11.95 -20.15
N ASP A 9 -16.68 -12.92 -21.00
CA ASP A 9 -17.54 -14.06 -20.65
C ASP A 9 -16.90 -14.83 -19.46
N LEU A 10 -17.72 -15.36 -18.55
CA LEU A 10 -17.27 -16.01 -17.31
C LEU A 10 -16.23 -17.11 -17.55
N ARG A 11 -16.35 -17.87 -18.65
CA ARG A 11 -15.37 -18.90 -19.02
C ARG A 11 -14.03 -18.35 -19.51
N GLN A 12 -14.02 -17.20 -20.19
CA GLN A 12 -12.79 -16.50 -20.58
C GLN A 12 -12.17 -15.73 -19.40
N GLN A 13 -12.97 -15.38 -18.41
CA GLN A 13 -12.56 -14.68 -17.20
C GLN A 13 -11.73 -15.55 -16.27
N LEU A 14 -12.09 -16.82 -16.14
CA LEU A 14 -11.34 -17.82 -15.36
C LEU A 14 -9.97 -18.16 -15.97
N ALA A 15 -9.75 -17.84 -17.23
CA ALA A 15 -8.48 -18.05 -17.94
C ALA A 15 -7.52 -16.86 -17.86
N VAL A 16 -7.88 -15.77 -17.15
CA VAL A 16 -6.96 -14.64 -16.93
C VAL A 16 -5.97 -15.01 -15.83
N ALA A 17 -4.81 -15.48 -16.22
CA ALA A 17 -3.69 -15.62 -15.30
C ALA A 17 -3.28 -14.22 -14.81
N GLY A 18 -3.63 -13.88 -13.54
CA GLY A 18 -3.32 -12.60 -12.93
C GLY A 18 -4.49 -11.61 -12.85
N LEU A 19 -4.24 -10.47 -12.22
CA LEU A 19 -5.26 -9.44 -11.94
C LEU A 19 -5.71 -8.66 -13.19
N ARG A 20 -4.84 -8.58 -14.19
CA ARG A 20 -5.09 -7.89 -15.46
C ARG A 20 -4.31 -8.51 -16.62
N ARG A 21 -4.85 -8.39 -17.84
CA ARG A 21 -4.17 -8.72 -19.09
C ARG A 21 -4.49 -7.67 -20.15
N TYR A 22 -3.46 -7.11 -20.76
CA TYR A 22 -3.60 -6.17 -21.86
C TYR A 22 -3.27 -6.83 -23.21
N ASP A 23 -4.14 -6.61 -24.18
CA ASP A 23 -3.95 -7.02 -25.58
C ASP A 23 -3.60 -5.75 -26.39
N PRO A 24 -2.34 -5.58 -26.82
CA PRO A 24 -1.91 -4.37 -27.53
C PRO A 24 -2.50 -4.27 -28.94
N VAL A 25 -2.76 -5.38 -29.61
CA VAL A 25 -3.32 -5.41 -30.98
C VAL A 25 -4.78 -4.95 -30.96
N ARG A 26 -5.58 -5.49 -30.02
CA ARG A 26 -6.99 -5.13 -29.87
C ARG A 26 -7.21 -3.91 -28.98
N ARG A 27 -6.15 -3.36 -28.38
CA ARG A 27 -6.21 -2.26 -27.40
C ARG A 27 -7.24 -2.53 -26.29
N THR A 28 -7.27 -3.76 -25.79
CA THR A 28 -8.27 -4.22 -24.84
C THR A 28 -7.62 -4.65 -23.54
N LEU A 29 -8.08 -4.06 -22.43
CA LEU A 29 -7.69 -4.45 -21.08
C LEU A 29 -8.76 -5.38 -20.50
N ARG A 30 -8.34 -6.60 -20.13
CA ARG A 30 -9.17 -7.57 -19.40
C ARG A 30 -8.77 -7.52 -17.93
N LEU A 31 -9.76 -7.45 -17.07
CA LEU A 31 -9.58 -7.43 -15.61
C LEU A 31 -10.23 -8.67 -15.00
N HIS A 32 -9.62 -9.17 -13.91
CA HIS A 32 -10.22 -10.28 -13.17
C HIS A 32 -11.62 -9.88 -12.66
N PRO A 33 -12.64 -10.73 -12.81
CA PRO A 33 -14.04 -10.39 -12.51
C PRO A 33 -14.29 -10.11 -11.02
N GLU A 34 -13.55 -10.76 -10.14
CA GLU A 34 -13.71 -10.65 -8.69
C GLU A 34 -13.00 -9.43 -8.07
N LEU A 35 -12.33 -8.61 -8.89
CA LEU A 35 -11.75 -7.38 -8.40
C LEU A 35 -12.83 -6.43 -7.89
N ALA A 36 -12.67 -5.95 -6.66
CA ALA A 36 -13.48 -4.88 -6.11
C ALA A 36 -13.33 -3.59 -6.95
N PRO A 37 -14.31 -2.66 -6.93
CA PRO A 37 -14.28 -1.45 -7.74
C PRO A 37 -12.97 -0.65 -7.63
N GLY A 38 -12.47 -0.43 -6.41
CA GLY A 38 -11.20 0.26 -6.19
C GLY A 38 -9.98 -0.49 -6.74
N GLN A 39 -9.99 -1.83 -6.68
CA GLN A 39 -8.94 -2.65 -7.28
C GLN A 39 -8.98 -2.56 -8.81
N ARG A 40 -10.18 -2.55 -9.42
CA ARG A 40 -10.33 -2.35 -10.87
C ARG A 40 -9.77 -1.00 -11.30
N GLY A 41 -10.14 0.07 -10.58
CA GLY A 41 -9.60 1.41 -10.81
C GLY A 41 -8.07 1.43 -10.76
N PHE A 42 -7.49 0.78 -9.74
CA PHE A 42 -6.04 0.69 -9.60
C PHE A 42 -5.38 -0.07 -10.76
N GLN A 43 -5.94 -1.20 -11.20
CA GLN A 43 -5.40 -1.97 -12.32
C GLN A 43 -5.51 -1.22 -13.65
N MET A 44 -6.59 -0.46 -13.85
CA MET A 44 -6.74 0.42 -15.01
C MET A 44 -5.71 1.55 -15.01
N ALA A 45 -5.55 2.23 -13.88
CA ALA A 45 -4.58 3.31 -13.72
C ALA A 45 -3.13 2.84 -13.88
N ALA A 46 -2.80 1.65 -13.35
CA ALA A 46 -1.48 1.05 -13.52
C ALA A 46 -1.20 0.64 -14.98
N GLN A 47 -2.23 0.18 -15.72
CA GLN A 47 -2.07 -0.08 -17.16
C GLN A 47 -1.94 1.22 -17.96
N LEU A 48 -2.67 2.25 -17.57
CA LEU A 48 -2.56 3.58 -18.18
C LEU A 48 -1.13 4.13 -18.02
N ALA A 49 -0.52 3.97 -16.85
CA ALA A 49 0.88 4.35 -16.62
C ALA A 49 1.84 3.70 -17.62
N LEU A 50 1.65 2.40 -17.89
CA LEU A 50 2.50 1.66 -18.83
C LEU A 50 2.28 2.07 -20.29
N LEU A 51 1.16 2.74 -20.61
CA LEU A 51 0.86 3.24 -21.95
C LEU A 51 1.26 4.71 -22.13
N GLU A 52 0.84 5.58 -21.20
CA GLU A 52 0.98 7.02 -21.33
C GLU A 52 2.28 7.57 -20.69
N ALA A 53 2.81 6.87 -19.67
CA ALA A 53 4.05 7.24 -19.01
C ALA A 53 5.21 6.26 -19.35
N ALA A 54 5.10 5.54 -20.46
CA ALA A 54 6.10 4.53 -20.86
C ALA A 54 7.52 5.14 -20.98
N ALA A 55 7.64 6.32 -21.62
CA ALA A 55 8.93 6.97 -21.82
C ALA A 55 9.59 7.42 -20.49
N PRO A 56 8.95 8.21 -19.61
CA PRO A 56 9.55 8.57 -18.34
C PRO A 56 9.83 7.34 -17.44
N ILE A 57 8.98 6.31 -17.47
CA ILE A 57 9.26 5.06 -16.76
C ILE A 57 10.51 4.39 -17.33
N ALA A 58 10.66 4.32 -18.66
CA ALA A 58 11.84 3.73 -19.30
C ALA A 58 13.13 4.47 -18.90
N THR A 59 13.09 5.80 -18.87
CA THR A 59 14.22 6.62 -18.42
C THR A 59 14.62 6.32 -16.98
N LEU A 60 13.65 6.24 -16.07
CA LEU A 60 13.91 5.95 -14.65
C LEU A 60 14.43 4.53 -14.40
N VAL A 61 13.98 3.54 -15.17
CA VAL A 61 14.45 2.16 -15.00
C VAL A 61 15.78 1.87 -15.73
N ALA A 62 16.24 2.80 -16.55
CA ALA A 62 17.57 2.72 -17.16
C ALA A 62 18.70 3.09 -16.20
N ASP A 63 18.38 3.49 -14.96
CA ASP A 63 19.35 3.86 -13.94
C ASP A 63 20.37 2.72 -13.71
N PRO A 64 21.68 3.01 -13.77
CA PRO A 64 22.73 2.02 -13.49
C PRO A 64 22.68 1.40 -12.10
N ALA A 65 22.00 2.05 -11.13
CA ALA A 65 21.77 1.50 -9.81
C ALA A 65 20.83 0.27 -9.82
N LEU A 66 20.15 -0.01 -10.94
CA LEU A 66 19.33 -1.22 -11.12
C LEU A 66 20.16 -2.31 -11.84
N PRO A 67 20.72 -3.29 -11.11
CA PRO A 67 21.79 -4.14 -11.61
C PRO A 67 21.33 -5.25 -12.57
N SER A 68 20.02 -5.57 -12.60
CA SER A 68 19.50 -6.69 -13.40
C SER A 68 18.21 -6.35 -14.12
N ASP A 69 17.84 -7.16 -15.11
CA ASP A 69 16.56 -7.01 -15.81
C ASP A 69 15.37 -7.28 -14.91
N GLU A 70 15.51 -8.20 -13.93
CA GLU A 70 14.49 -8.44 -12.91
C GLU A 70 14.30 -7.20 -12.01
N ALA A 71 15.39 -6.54 -11.60
CA ALA A 71 15.32 -5.31 -10.82
C ALA A 71 14.63 -4.19 -11.62
N ARG A 72 14.94 -4.06 -12.91
CA ARG A 72 14.28 -3.10 -13.81
C ARG A 72 12.80 -3.43 -14.01
N ALA A 73 12.45 -4.71 -14.17
CA ALA A 73 11.05 -5.14 -14.27
C ALA A 73 10.25 -4.82 -13.00
N LEU A 74 10.83 -5.07 -11.82
CA LEU A 74 10.21 -4.72 -10.54
C LEU A 74 10.07 -3.21 -10.37
N ALA A 75 11.09 -2.43 -10.73
CA ALA A 75 11.04 -0.97 -10.70
C ALA A 75 9.94 -0.43 -11.61
N ARG A 76 9.79 -0.99 -12.82
CA ARG A 76 8.72 -0.63 -13.76
C ARG A 76 7.33 -0.87 -13.17
N ILE A 77 7.12 -2.01 -12.51
CA ILE A 77 5.87 -2.32 -11.80
C ILE A 77 5.65 -1.35 -10.64
N GLY A 78 6.70 -1.04 -9.89
CA GLY A 78 6.67 -0.09 -8.78
C GLY A 78 6.26 1.31 -9.24
N LEU A 79 6.88 1.82 -10.30
CA LEU A 79 6.58 3.14 -10.88
C LEU A 79 5.15 3.21 -11.44
N ALA A 80 4.70 2.17 -12.14
CA ALA A 80 3.31 2.09 -12.61
C ALA A 80 2.30 2.07 -11.45
N SER A 81 2.63 1.38 -10.35
CA SER A 81 1.81 1.36 -9.14
C SER A 81 1.81 2.71 -8.42
N TYR A 82 2.95 3.40 -8.37
CA TYR A 82 3.06 4.76 -7.83
C TYR A 82 2.19 5.74 -8.63
N PHE A 83 2.27 5.70 -9.96
CA PHE A 83 1.43 6.51 -10.84
C PHE A 83 -0.05 6.24 -10.61
N ALA A 84 -0.46 4.96 -10.51
CA ALA A 84 -1.83 4.59 -10.24
C ALA A 84 -2.34 5.17 -8.92
N GLY A 85 -1.54 5.07 -7.86
CA GLY A 85 -1.85 5.68 -6.58
C GLY A 85 -1.97 7.20 -6.66
N ALA A 86 -1.08 7.86 -7.40
CA ALA A 86 -1.11 9.31 -7.59
C ALA A 86 -2.32 9.80 -8.41
N LEU A 87 -2.74 9.00 -9.40
CA LEU A 87 -3.90 9.30 -10.23
C LEU A 87 -5.22 9.14 -9.46
N LEU A 88 -5.35 8.04 -8.71
CA LEU A 88 -6.57 7.76 -7.93
C LEU A 88 -6.70 8.65 -6.69
N LEU A 89 -5.57 9.05 -6.12
CA LEU A 89 -5.48 9.84 -4.90
C LEU A 89 -4.60 11.07 -5.16
N PRO A 90 -5.13 12.10 -5.87
CA PRO A 90 -4.38 13.31 -6.23
C PRO A 90 -3.82 14.00 -4.98
N TYR A 91 -2.56 14.44 -5.06
CA TYR A 91 -1.77 14.86 -3.89
C TYR A 91 -2.48 15.85 -2.97
N GLY A 92 -2.85 17.03 -3.50
CA GLY A 92 -3.43 18.11 -2.67
C GLY A 92 -4.79 17.73 -2.08
N ALA A 93 -5.68 17.17 -2.90
CA ALA A 93 -7.01 16.75 -2.44
C ALA A 93 -6.93 15.63 -1.39
N PHE A 94 -6.03 14.66 -1.59
CA PHE A 94 -5.87 13.55 -0.66
C PHE A 94 -5.19 13.99 0.64
N LEU A 95 -4.15 14.84 0.57
CA LEU A 95 -3.50 15.39 1.77
C LEU A 95 -4.48 16.21 2.59
N GLY A 96 -5.22 17.12 1.97
CA GLY A 96 -6.22 17.93 2.68
C GLY A 96 -7.30 17.06 3.34
N ALA A 97 -7.75 16.00 2.67
CA ALA A 97 -8.68 15.04 3.26
C ALA A 97 -8.05 14.27 4.42
N ALA A 98 -6.78 13.87 4.30
CA ALA A 98 -6.07 13.16 5.36
C ALA A 98 -5.92 14.04 6.61
N GLU A 99 -5.54 15.28 6.46
CA GLU A 99 -5.42 16.24 7.57
C GLU A 99 -6.77 16.52 8.23
N ALA A 100 -7.80 16.79 7.44
CA ALA A 100 -9.15 17.05 7.95
C ALA A 100 -9.74 15.88 8.72
N LEU A 101 -9.41 14.63 8.35
CA LEU A 101 -9.86 13.42 9.01
C LEU A 101 -8.90 12.90 10.08
N GLY A 102 -7.83 13.65 10.41
CA GLY A 102 -6.82 13.19 11.36
C GLY A 102 -6.16 11.88 10.93
N TYR A 103 -5.98 11.71 9.62
CA TYR A 103 -5.37 10.52 9.01
C TYR A 103 -6.11 9.20 9.28
N ASP A 104 -7.43 9.24 9.49
CA ASP A 104 -8.26 8.04 9.61
C ASP A 104 -8.26 7.25 8.30
N ILE A 105 -7.54 6.13 8.30
CA ILE A 105 -7.28 5.32 7.10
C ILE A 105 -8.58 4.70 6.57
N GLU A 106 -9.49 4.28 7.45
CA GLU A 106 -10.74 3.65 7.05
C GLU A 106 -11.72 4.66 6.45
N LEU A 107 -11.81 5.86 7.04
CA LEU A 107 -12.61 6.95 6.48
C LEU A 107 -12.06 7.39 5.13
N LEU A 108 -10.75 7.52 5.01
CA LEU A 108 -10.08 7.84 3.73
C LEU A 108 -10.34 6.75 2.68
N ALA A 109 -10.24 5.47 3.05
CA ALA A 109 -10.51 4.36 2.15
C ALA A 109 -11.96 4.39 1.62
N ARG A 110 -12.93 4.60 2.51
CA ARG A 110 -14.35 4.75 2.13
C ARG A 110 -14.59 5.96 1.25
N ARG A 111 -14.06 7.13 1.63
CA ARG A 111 -14.23 8.39 0.89
C ARG A 111 -13.73 8.31 -0.55
N HIS A 112 -12.62 7.61 -0.76
CA HIS A 112 -11.97 7.52 -2.08
C HIS A 112 -12.28 6.21 -2.82
N GLY A 113 -13.05 5.29 -2.22
CA GLY A 113 -13.41 4.02 -2.84
C GLY A 113 -12.20 3.10 -3.11
N VAL A 114 -11.16 3.18 -2.28
CA VAL A 114 -9.92 2.40 -2.40
C VAL A 114 -9.72 1.49 -1.18
N SER A 115 -8.75 0.57 -1.26
CA SER A 115 -8.46 -0.33 -0.14
C SER A 115 -7.67 0.38 0.98
N PHE A 116 -7.74 -0.18 2.20
CA PHE A 116 -6.91 0.22 3.33
C PHE A 116 -5.41 0.25 2.96
N GLU A 117 -4.92 -0.81 2.28
CA GLU A 117 -3.52 -0.88 1.81
C GLU A 117 -3.19 0.25 0.84
N THR A 118 -4.11 0.61 -0.07
CA THR A 118 -3.89 1.71 -1.03
C THR A 118 -3.74 3.05 -0.33
N VAL A 119 -4.56 3.30 0.69
CA VAL A 119 -4.45 4.51 1.52
C VAL A 119 -3.12 4.53 2.27
N CYS A 120 -2.75 3.45 2.96
CA CYS A 120 -1.48 3.37 3.69
C CYS A 120 -0.28 3.64 2.78
N HIS A 121 -0.26 3.00 1.62
CA HIS A 121 0.79 3.20 0.63
C HIS A 121 0.81 4.66 0.14
N ARG A 122 -0.35 5.28 -0.11
CA ARG A 122 -0.39 6.67 -0.54
C ARG A 122 0.08 7.63 0.55
N LEU A 123 -0.34 7.43 1.79
CA LEU A 123 0.11 8.22 2.94
C LEU A 123 1.64 8.21 3.10
N SER A 124 2.28 7.05 2.88
CA SER A 124 3.74 6.94 2.95
C SER A 124 4.49 7.66 1.81
N THR A 125 3.77 8.16 0.79
CA THR A 125 4.37 8.91 -0.35
C THR A 125 4.12 10.42 -0.30
N LEU A 126 3.44 10.93 0.72
CA LEU A 126 3.08 12.34 0.81
C LEU A 126 4.22 13.20 1.35
N GLN A 127 5.34 13.26 0.62
CA GLN A 127 6.54 13.99 1.04
C GLN A 127 7.00 15.02 0.00
N ARG A 128 6.04 15.73 -0.62
CA ARG A 128 6.36 16.81 -1.55
C ARG A 128 6.98 17.98 -0.78
N PRO A 129 8.12 18.53 -1.24
CA PRO A 129 8.70 19.73 -0.66
C PRO A 129 7.68 20.88 -0.57
N GLY A 130 7.66 21.56 0.57
CA GLY A 130 6.73 22.67 0.84
C GLY A 130 5.33 22.29 1.34
N THR A 131 4.88 21.06 1.08
CA THR A 131 3.56 20.58 1.53
C THR A 131 3.63 19.10 1.95
N PRO A 132 4.49 18.73 2.92
CA PRO A 132 4.61 17.35 3.35
C PRO A 132 3.45 16.95 4.27
N GLY A 133 2.98 15.71 4.12
CA GLY A 133 2.14 15.05 5.11
C GLY A 133 2.94 14.54 6.31
N VAL A 134 2.31 13.72 7.16
CA VAL A 134 3.04 12.98 8.18
C VAL A 134 4.00 12.00 7.48
N PRO A 135 5.29 11.99 7.86
CA PRO A 135 6.26 11.08 7.26
C PRO A 135 6.08 9.67 7.81
N PHE A 136 5.34 8.87 7.07
CA PHE A 136 5.08 7.48 7.42
C PHE A 136 6.11 6.54 6.79
N PHE A 137 6.36 5.45 7.49
CA PHE A 137 6.91 4.23 6.90
C PHE A 137 5.81 3.16 6.84
N PHE A 138 5.86 2.36 5.79
CA PHE A 138 4.86 1.36 5.42
C PHE A 138 5.49 -0.01 5.31
N VAL A 139 4.79 -1.03 5.81
CA VAL A 139 5.20 -2.41 5.64
C VAL A 139 3.99 -3.31 5.41
N ARG A 140 4.16 -4.33 4.58
CA ARG A 140 3.22 -5.43 4.42
C ARG A 140 3.94 -6.75 4.64
N VAL A 141 3.43 -7.53 5.58
CA VAL A 141 3.98 -8.85 5.92
C VAL A 141 2.93 -9.93 5.72
N ASP A 142 3.38 -11.13 5.39
CA ASP A 142 2.55 -12.33 5.44
C ASP A 142 2.56 -12.96 6.84
N ARG A 143 1.78 -14.03 7.02
CA ARG A 143 1.68 -14.73 8.30
C ARG A 143 2.98 -15.42 8.72
N ALA A 144 3.87 -15.73 7.80
CA ALA A 144 5.18 -16.31 8.06
C ALA A 144 6.25 -15.27 8.43
N GLY A 145 5.88 -13.97 8.37
CA GLY A 145 6.79 -12.88 8.67
C GLY A 145 7.58 -12.34 7.46
N ASN A 146 7.30 -12.86 6.26
CA ASN A 146 7.97 -12.36 5.07
C ASN A 146 7.44 -10.95 4.71
N ILE A 147 8.36 -10.02 4.56
CA ILE A 147 8.05 -8.66 4.12
C ILE A 147 7.88 -8.65 2.60
N SER A 148 6.65 -8.44 2.14
CA SER A 148 6.33 -8.39 0.71
C SER A 148 6.33 -6.99 0.12
N LYS A 149 6.19 -5.97 0.97
CA LYS A 149 6.33 -4.55 0.61
C LYS A 149 6.90 -3.78 1.79
N ARG A 150 7.80 -2.86 1.52
CA ARG A 150 8.26 -1.86 2.48
C ARG A 150 8.53 -0.56 1.78
N GLN A 151 8.21 0.54 2.44
CA GLN A 151 8.50 1.90 1.98
C GLN A 151 8.70 2.79 3.19
N SER A 152 9.67 3.65 3.15
CA SER A 152 9.91 4.63 4.21
C SER A 152 10.11 6.01 3.60
N ALA A 153 9.40 6.97 4.13
CA ALA A 153 9.64 8.40 3.92
C ALA A 153 10.49 9.00 5.06
N THR A 154 11.08 8.13 5.89
CA THR A 154 11.85 8.50 7.08
C THR A 154 13.15 7.70 7.14
N ASP A 155 14.04 8.07 8.05
CA ASP A 155 15.25 7.30 8.38
C ASP A 155 14.97 6.04 9.21
N PHE A 156 13.73 5.55 9.21
CA PHE A 156 13.39 4.31 9.89
C PHE A 156 14.09 3.13 9.23
N HIS A 157 15.04 2.53 9.94
CA HIS A 157 15.75 1.35 9.48
C HIS A 157 14.93 0.09 9.75
N PHE A 158 14.28 -0.43 8.70
CA PHE A 158 13.79 -1.79 8.74
C PHE A 158 15.00 -2.74 8.88
N SER A 159 14.94 -3.68 9.81
CA SER A 159 15.97 -4.72 9.94
C SER A 159 16.27 -5.36 8.56
N ARG A 160 17.53 -5.45 8.20
CA ARG A 160 17.97 -6.10 6.95
C ARG A 160 17.95 -7.62 7.06
N THR A 161 18.02 -8.14 8.27
CA THR A 161 17.98 -9.56 8.58
C THR A 161 16.63 -9.86 9.21
N GLY A 162 15.82 -10.69 8.59
CA GLY A 162 14.44 -11.06 8.85
C GLY A 162 13.99 -11.37 10.29
N GLY A 163 14.23 -10.49 11.19
CA GLY A 163 13.77 -10.53 12.57
C GLY A 163 13.14 -9.21 12.93
N THR A 164 11.89 -9.02 12.53
CA THR A 164 11.07 -7.96 13.12
C THR A 164 10.83 -8.28 14.59
N CYS A 165 10.97 -7.27 15.45
CA CYS A 165 10.76 -7.40 16.88
C CYS A 165 9.51 -8.26 17.19
N PRO A 166 9.61 -9.33 17.99
CA PRO A 166 8.48 -10.24 18.27
C PRO A 166 7.31 -9.56 19.00
N LEU A 167 7.52 -8.37 19.52
CA LEU A 167 6.51 -7.56 20.19
C LEU A 167 5.64 -6.73 19.23
N TRP A 168 5.82 -6.92 17.95
CA TRP A 168 5.14 -6.11 16.95
C TRP A 168 3.66 -6.55 16.82
N LYS A 169 2.73 -5.66 17.18
CA LYS A 169 1.27 -5.90 17.01
C LYS A 169 0.85 -6.15 15.55
N VAL A 170 1.75 -5.97 14.61
CA VAL A 170 1.56 -6.39 13.21
C VAL A 170 1.20 -7.87 13.11
N TYR A 171 1.80 -8.72 13.95
CA TYR A 171 1.46 -10.16 13.98
C TYR A 171 0.17 -10.44 14.71
N GLU A 172 -0.14 -9.67 15.75
CA GLU A 172 -1.42 -9.74 16.47
C GLU A 172 -2.61 -9.42 15.54
N ALA A 173 -2.40 -8.56 14.53
CA ALA A 173 -3.43 -8.22 13.56
C ALA A 173 -3.99 -9.45 12.82
N PHE A 174 -3.21 -10.54 12.67
CA PHE A 174 -3.72 -11.79 12.10
C PHE A 174 -4.72 -12.52 13.00
N ALA A 175 -4.64 -12.33 14.31
CA ALA A 175 -5.58 -12.90 15.27
C ALA A 175 -6.85 -12.06 15.41
N GLN A 176 -6.79 -10.78 15.04
CA GLN A 176 -7.89 -9.83 15.10
C GLN A 176 -8.18 -9.24 13.71
N PRO A 177 -8.66 -10.05 12.76
CA PRO A 177 -8.97 -9.58 11.41
C PRO A 177 -10.03 -8.46 11.50
N ASP A 178 -9.93 -7.51 10.56
CA ASP A 178 -10.83 -6.36 10.44
C ASP A 178 -10.73 -5.30 11.55
N GLN A 179 -9.86 -5.48 12.55
CA GLN A 179 -9.57 -4.45 13.55
C GLN A 179 -8.28 -3.70 13.20
N VAL A 180 -8.33 -2.39 13.46
CA VAL A 180 -7.11 -1.56 13.43
C VAL A 180 -6.50 -1.57 14.83
N LEU A 181 -5.28 -2.08 14.91
CA LEU A 181 -4.51 -2.12 16.15
C LEU A 181 -3.49 -0.98 16.17
N THR A 182 -3.27 -0.41 17.33
CA THR A 182 -2.24 0.61 17.55
C THR A 182 -1.21 0.12 18.57
N GLN A 183 0.03 0.60 18.44
CA GLN A 183 1.11 0.30 19.36
C GLN A 183 2.05 1.49 19.48
N LEU A 184 2.44 1.81 20.71
CA LEU A 184 3.56 2.69 21.01
C LEU A 184 4.81 1.82 21.21
N ALA A 185 5.78 1.94 20.31
CA ALA A 185 7.02 1.18 20.39
C ALA A 185 8.20 2.12 20.70
N GLN A 186 9.06 1.69 21.60
CA GLN A 186 10.34 2.32 21.84
C GLN A 186 11.47 1.42 21.34
N MET A 187 12.34 2.01 20.52
CA MET A 187 13.50 1.32 19.99
C MET A 187 14.66 1.35 21.03
N PRO A 188 15.64 0.45 20.91
CA PRO A 188 16.80 0.43 21.84
C PRO A 188 17.59 1.76 21.87
N ASP A 189 17.54 2.54 20.79
CA ASP A 189 18.17 3.86 20.71
C ASP A 189 17.34 4.99 21.36
N GLY A 190 16.21 4.64 22.00
CA GLY A 190 15.30 5.57 22.67
C GLY A 190 14.28 6.23 21.76
N ARG A 191 14.36 6.09 20.44
CA ARG A 191 13.35 6.63 19.51
C ARG A 191 12.02 5.93 19.71
N ARG A 192 10.93 6.71 19.67
CA ARG A 192 9.56 6.21 19.88
C ARG A 192 8.71 6.41 18.64
N TYR A 193 7.88 5.42 18.38
CA TYR A 193 7.03 5.34 17.19
C TYR A 193 5.61 4.96 17.56
N LEU A 194 4.66 5.54 16.82
CA LEU A 194 3.28 5.05 16.77
C LEU A 194 3.14 4.13 15.55
N TRP A 195 2.66 2.91 15.79
CA TRP A 195 2.32 1.92 14.78
C TRP A 195 0.81 1.75 14.68
N ILE A 196 0.33 1.57 13.46
CA ILE A 196 -1.06 1.31 13.11
C ILE A 196 -1.04 0.08 12.22
N ALA A 197 -1.70 -0.99 12.61
CA ALA A 197 -1.69 -2.26 11.88
C ALA A 197 -3.09 -2.82 11.68
N ARG A 198 -3.34 -3.45 10.54
CA ARG A 198 -4.57 -4.18 10.24
C ARG A 198 -4.29 -5.38 9.36
N CYS A 199 -4.96 -6.50 9.66
CA CYS A 199 -5.00 -7.63 8.75
C CYS A 199 -5.95 -7.33 7.58
N VAL A 200 -5.46 -7.51 6.36
CA VAL A 200 -6.25 -7.41 5.13
C VAL A 200 -6.30 -8.76 4.43
N THR A 201 -7.47 -9.15 3.94
CA THR A 201 -7.66 -10.41 3.22
C THR A 201 -7.83 -10.12 1.73
N GLN A 202 -7.04 -10.79 0.91
CA GLN A 202 -7.21 -10.82 -0.54
C GLN A 202 -7.89 -12.14 -0.91
N HIS A 203 -9.12 -12.07 -1.38
CA HIS A 203 -9.86 -13.23 -1.84
C HIS A 203 -9.50 -13.49 -3.31
N ASP A 204 -8.89 -14.66 -3.57
CA ASP A 204 -8.42 -15.05 -4.91
C ASP A 204 -9.23 -16.23 -5.47
N GLY A 205 -10.47 -16.47 -4.98
CA GLY A 205 -11.26 -17.57 -5.52
C GLY A 205 -12.39 -18.06 -4.60
N GLY A 206 -13.14 -19.06 -5.09
CA GLY A 206 -14.30 -19.64 -4.42
C GLY A 206 -13.94 -20.66 -3.32
N TRP A 207 -14.91 -21.55 -3.03
CA TRP A 207 -14.76 -22.60 -2.02
C TRP A 207 -13.45 -23.41 -2.18
N GLY A 208 -12.78 -23.67 -1.08
CA GLY A 208 -11.49 -24.40 -1.05
C GLY A 208 -10.26 -23.57 -1.43
N ARG A 209 -10.40 -22.28 -1.72
CA ARG A 209 -9.28 -21.37 -1.93
C ARG A 209 -9.29 -20.30 -0.84
N PRO A 210 -8.59 -20.51 0.29
CA PRO A 210 -8.53 -19.53 1.35
C PRO A 210 -7.86 -18.25 0.84
N GLY A 211 -8.46 -17.11 1.13
CA GLY A 211 -7.88 -15.81 0.80
C GLY A 211 -6.52 -15.64 1.45
N ARG A 212 -5.59 -15.00 0.74
CA ARG A 212 -4.28 -14.64 1.28
C ARG A 212 -4.45 -13.50 2.28
N ARG A 213 -3.87 -13.66 3.45
CA ARG A 213 -3.89 -12.65 4.52
C ARG A 213 -2.54 -11.97 4.62
N PHE A 214 -2.59 -10.66 4.75
CA PHE A 214 -1.42 -9.81 4.99
C PHE A 214 -1.73 -8.85 6.14
N ALA A 215 -0.76 -8.64 7.00
CA ALA A 215 -0.80 -7.49 7.90
C ALA A 215 -0.17 -6.30 7.18
N VAL A 216 -0.95 -5.22 7.11
CA VAL A 216 -0.53 -3.93 6.60
C VAL A 216 -0.31 -3.03 7.78
N ALA A 217 0.89 -2.46 7.90
CA ALA A 217 1.22 -1.55 8.97
C ALA A 217 1.79 -0.23 8.44
N LEU A 218 1.40 0.84 9.11
CA LEU A 218 1.87 2.20 8.91
C LEU A 218 2.44 2.70 10.22
N GLY A 219 3.60 3.30 10.21
CA GLY A 219 4.20 3.86 11.42
C GLY A 219 4.78 5.24 11.18
N CYS A 220 4.86 6.04 12.23
CA CYS A 220 5.50 7.34 12.22
C CYS A 220 6.20 7.61 13.56
N ASP A 221 7.11 8.58 13.57
CA ASP A 221 7.70 9.10 14.80
C ASP A 221 6.58 9.60 15.74
N LEU A 222 6.71 9.34 17.03
CA LEU A 222 5.72 9.66 18.05
C LEU A 222 5.36 11.14 18.12
N ARG A 223 6.28 12.04 17.76
CA ARG A 223 6.01 13.49 17.67
C ARG A 223 4.82 13.84 16.77
N HIS A 224 4.46 12.97 15.83
CA HIS A 224 3.34 13.16 14.94
C HIS A 224 2.02 12.56 15.45
N ALA A 225 2.02 11.80 16.54
CA ALA A 225 0.85 11.09 17.06
C ALA A 225 -0.32 12.01 17.36
N GLY A 226 -0.09 13.23 17.81
CA GLY A 226 -1.14 14.22 18.06
C GLY A 226 -1.94 14.67 16.83
N ARG A 227 -1.39 14.47 15.62
CA ARG A 227 -2.09 14.74 14.35
C ARG A 227 -3.01 13.60 13.91
N LEU A 228 -2.87 12.41 14.51
CA LEU A 228 -3.56 11.20 14.11
C LEU A 228 -4.69 10.85 15.08
N VAL A 229 -5.84 10.42 14.54
CA VAL A 229 -6.92 9.88 15.37
C VAL A 229 -6.46 8.70 16.22
N TYR A 230 -5.49 7.95 15.75
CA TYR A 230 -4.91 6.77 16.40
C TYR A 230 -4.03 7.08 17.63
N GLY A 231 -3.63 8.33 17.81
CA GLY A 231 -2.91 8.79 19.00
C GLY A 231 -3.85 9.23 20.14
N ARG A 232 -5.15 9.36 19.87
CA ARG A 232 -6.12 9.83 20.85
C ARG A 232 -6.32 8.79 21.96
N GLY A 233 -6.21 9.22 23.21
CA GLY A 233 -6.41 8.34 24.37
C GLY A 233 -5.24 7.41 24.68
N LEU A 234 -4.16 7.44 23.90
CA LEU A 234 -2.94 6.72 24.23
C LEU A 234 -2.09 7.50 25.25
N ALA A 235 -1.49 6.79 26.20
CA ALA A 235 -0.50 7.35 27.11
C ALA A 235 0.82 7.53 26.34
N LEU A 236 0.95 8.65 25.61
CA LEU A 236 2.10 8.92 24.73
C LEU A 236 3.45 9.05 25.45
N ASP A 237 3.45 9.11 26.78
CA ASP A 237 4.63 9.12 27.65
C ASP A 237 5.19 7.72 27.91
N ARG A 238 4.40 6.65 27.69
CA ARG A 238 4.78 5.25 27.92
C ARG A 238 4.74 4.46 26.62
N ALA A 239 5.80 3.68 26.38
CA ALA A 239 5.74 2.62 25.37
C ALA A 239 4.88 1.46 25.90
N ASP A 240 4.18 0.76 25.00
CA ASP A 240 3.47 -0.46 25.36
C ASP A 240 4.47 -1.47 25.92
N ALA A 241 4.14 -2.09 27.04
CA ALA A 241 4.96 -3.16 27.60
C ALA A 241 5.07 -4.32 26.63
N ALA A 242 6.23 -4.93 26.64
CA ALA A 242 6.52 -6.13 25.87
C ALA A 242 5.77 -7.36 26.44
#